data_45d4009892dfb4dd4016ee01d3c78000
#
_entry.id   45d4009892dfb4dd4016ee01d3c78000
#
_cell.length_a   1.000
_cell.length_b   1.000
_cell.length_c   1.000
_cell.angle_alpha   90.00
_cell.angle_beta   90.00
_cell.angle_gamma   90.00
#
_symmetry.space_group_name_H-M   'P 1'
#
loop_
_entity.id
_entity.type
_entity.pdbx_description
1 polymer ?
#
loop_
_entity_poly.entity_id
_entity_poly.type
_entity_poly.pdbx_seq_one_letter_code
_entity_poly.pdbx_strand_id
1 'polypeptide(L)'
;MVRYELKKVFGSVGGKIALILYIAVLALSCWLSSTGALNVEVKWVNEQGESEYGPSAVKKLREAQTEWEGWVDQNKLSRVIQENQRINATPEAKSDIVQQNEIAYSWKQGFAPIRKILNESYSNGFREYDYYTADRITAIDEDTFYANREKLVKNWLYDETDGAYFKYSESEKQYIIGQYKELEIPFYFTYHEGWHQLLENAGYIPSLGILILCFLLAGIFSNEFKWKADAVYFSTLCGRNKATSAKIKAGFLLVTVLYWGAMLIYSLFTLCYLGFEGASCVIQWQLWKSIYNLNMWQAWMLALISGYIGNLFLAFLTMWISAKTKSTVFAVTTPFILIFLPSFLEGMANWLDKILSLMPSHLLELYQNLGSFNILTIFGKVFRTLDVSIPLYLTLSVILIPMMYLEYHRKRA
;
A
#
# COMPACT_ATOMS: atom_id res chain seq x y z
N MET A 1 -3.63 -36.39 -3.31
CA MET A 1 -4.94 -35.71 -3.21
C MET A 1 -4.82 -34.23 -3.50
N VAL A 2 -3.96 -33.44 -2.85
CA VAL A 2 -3.78 -31.99 -3.12
C VAL A 2 -3.61 -31.69 -4.62
N ARG A 3 -2.70 -32.43 -5.31
CA ARG A 3 -2.47 -32.28 -6.75
C ARG A 3 -3.75 -32.43 -7.59
N TYR A 4 -4.68 -33.30 -7.19
CA TYR A 4 -5.95 -33.48 -7.92
C TYR A 4 -6.90 -32.31 -7.69
N GLU A 5 -6.96 -31.74 -6.48
CA GLU A 5 -7.76 -30.54 -6.20
C GLU A 5 -7.23 -29.34 -6.98
N LEU A 6 -5.91 -29.13 -7.03
CA LEU A 6 -5.30 -28.08 -7.87
C LEU A 6 -5.61 -28.31 -9.36
N LYS A 7 -5.53 -29.58 -9.83
CA LYS A 7 -5.87 -29.91 -11.23
C LYS A 7 -7.34 -29.60 -11.55
N LYS A 8 -8.28 -29.80 -10.60
CA LYS A 8 -9.69 -29.41 -10.78
C LYS A 8 -9.84 -27.90 -10.95
N VAL A 9 -9.16 -27.11 -10.11
CA VAL A 9 -9.20 -25.64 -10.17
C VAL A 9 -8.67 -25.15 -11.52
N PHE A 10 -7.43 -25.53 -11.88
CA PHE A 10 -6.79 -25.03 -13.10
C PHE A 10 -7.27 -25.71 -14.40
N GLY A 11 -7.85 -26.90 -14.31
CA GLY A 11 -8.37 -27.63 -15.47
C GLY A 11 -9.71 -27.11 -15.98
N SER A 12 -10.46 -26.38 -15.16
CA SER A 12 -11.73 -25.77 -15.53
C SER A 12 -11.54 -24.56 -16.44
N VAL A 13 -12.51 -24.26 -17.32
CA VAL A 13 -12.50 -23.06 -18.17
C VAL A 13 -12.44 -21.80 -17.29
N GLY A 14 -13.26 -21.74 -16.23
CA GLY A 14 -13.23 -20.62 -15.27
C GLY A 14 -11.90 -20.47 -14.57
N GLY A 15 -11.23 -21.58 -14.22
CA GLY A 15 -9.90 -21.55 -13.60
C GLY A 15 -8.81 -21.01 -14.52
N LYS A 16 -8.87 -21.36 -15.82
CA LYS A 16 -7.94 -20.84 -16.82
C LYS A 16 -8.14 -19.34 -17.05
N ILE A 17 -9.39 -18.89 -17.17
CA ILE A 17 -9.73 -17.46 -17.31
C ILE A 17 -9.25 -16.69 -16.08
N ALA A 18 -9.51 -17.18 -14.87
CA ALA A 18 -9.07 -16.54 -13.64
C ALA A 18 -7.54 -16.42 -13.55
N LEU A 19 -6.80 -17.46 -13.97
CA LEU A 19 -5.33 -17.39 -14.01
C LEU A 19 -4.84 -16.33 -15.02
N ILE A 20 -5.46 -16.24 -16.20
CA ILE A 20 -5.13 -15.20 -17.19
C ILE A 20 -5.41 -13.81 -16.62
N LEU A 21 -6.55 -13.62 -15.93
CA LEU A 21 -6.87 -12.35 -15.26
C LEU A 21 -5.88 -12.02 -14.15
N TYR A 22 -5.44 -13.00 -13.37
CA TYR A 22 -4.43 -12.82 -12.33
C TYR A 22 -3.08 -12.36 -12.91
N ILE A 23 -2.66 -12.97 -14.02
CA ILE A 23 -1.46 -12.56 -14.76
C ILE A 23 -1.65 -11.15 -15.34
N ALA A 24 -2.86 -10.80 -15.82
CA ALA A 24 -3.16 -9.45 -16.30
C ALA A 24 -3.07 -8.41 -15.18
N VAL A 25 -3.53 -8.71 -13.96
CA VAL A 25 -3.36 -7.83 -12.78
C VAL A 25 -1.87 -7.63 -12.48
N LEU A 26 -1.07 -8.70 -12.49
CA LEU A 26 0.38 -8.60 -12.30
C LEU A 26 1.04 -7.74 -13.38
N ALA A 27 0.69 -7.97 -14.65
CA ALA A 27 1.23 -7.18 -15.77
C ALA A 27 0.83 -5.70 -15.68
N LEU A 28 -0.43 -5.42 -15.29
CA LEU A 28 -0.92 -4.07 -15.03
C LEU A 28 -0.13 -3.39 -13.91
N SER A 29 0.09 -4.09 -12.79
CA SER A 29 0.86 -3.55 -11.66
C SER A 29 2.31 -3.23 -12.05
N CYS A 30 2.95 -4.10 -12.82
CA CYS A 30 4.29 -3.85 -13.36
C CYS A 30 4.30 -2.66 -14.33
N TRP A 31 3.29 -2.55 -15.18
CA TRP A 31 3.17 -1.44 -16.12
C TRP A 31 2.95 -0.11 -15.38
N LEU A 32 2.05 -0.06 -14.40
CA LEU A 32 1.78 1.15 -13.62
C LEU A 32 3.02 1.62 -12.85
N SER A 33 3.77 0.71 -12.24
CA SER A 33 5.00 1.06 -11.52
C SER A 33 6.14 1.53 -12.43
N SER A 34 6.15 1.12 -13.70
CA SER A 34 7.21 1.52 -14.65
C SER A 34 6.90 2.83 -15.37
N THR A 35 5.63 3.11 -15.61
CA THR A 35 5.22 4.31 -16.35
C THR A 35 4.77 5.45 -15.46
N GLY A 36 4.48 5.16 -14.18
CA GLY A 36 3.88 6.13 -13.26
C GLY A 36 2.49 6.63 -13.68
N ALA A 37 1.80 5.88 -14.54
CA ALA A 37 0.67 6.34 -15.37
C ALA A 37 -0.55 6.88 -14.61
N LEU A 38 -0.63 6.72 -13.29
CA LEU A 38 -1.78 7.19 -12.51
C LEU A 38 -1.46 8.36 -11.56
N ASN A 39 -0.23 8.50 -11.05
CA ASN A 39 0.02 9.48 -10.00
C ASN A 39 1.25 10.38 -10.20
N VAL A 40 2.40 9.87 -10.56
CA VAL A 40 3.59 10.67 -10.84
C VAL A 40 4.45 9.91 -11.84
N GLU A 41 4.47 10.40 -13.05
CA GLU A 41 5.29 9.82 -14.08
C GLU A 41 6.77 9.95 -13.71
N VAL A 42 7.50 8.83 -13.76
CA VAL A 42 8.96 8.86 -13.72
C VAL A 42 9.42 9.42 -15.05
N LYS A 43 9.50 10.74 -15.12
CA LYS A 43 9.89 11.49 -16.30
C LYS A 43 11.18 12.25 -16.06
N TRP A 44 11.85 12.54 -17.14
CA TRP A 44 12.93 13.51 -17.22
C TRP A 44 12.50 14.65 -18.11
N VAL A 45 12.62 15.89 -17.67
CA VAL A 45 12.43 17.05 -18.53
C VAL A 45 13.80 17.48 -19.04
N ASN A 46 13.96 17.55 -20.37
CA ASN A 46 15.20 17.94 -20.99
C ASN A 46 15.39 19.48 -21.03
N GLU A 47 16.55 19.93 -21.48
CA GLU A 47 16.89 21.37 -21.58
C GLU A 47 15.97 22.16 -22.52
N GLN A 48 15.21 21.48 -23.38
CA GLN A 48 14.21 22.07 -24.26
C GLN A 48 12.84 22.17 -23.65
N GLY A 49 12.66 21.69 -22.39
CA GLY A 49 11.38 21.66 -21.69
C GLY A 49 10.45 20.53 -22.16
N GLU A 50 11.01 19.47 -22.79
CA GLU A 50 10.24 18.33 -23.25
C GLU A 50 10.36 17.16 -22.28
N SER A 51 9.25 16.45 -22.02
CA SER A 51 9.23 15.29 -21.15
C SER A 51 9.70 14.03 -21.88
N GLU A 52 10.73 13.40 -21.36
CA GLU A 52 11.25 12.10 -21.76
C GLU A 52 10.79 11.02 -20.78
N TYR A 53 10.58 9.80 -21.27
CA TYR A 53 10.12 8.64 -20.50
C TYR A 53 11.00 7.43 -20.78
N GLY A 54 10.82 6.39 -19.96
CA GLY A 54 11.50 5.12 -20.15
C GLY A 54 12.89 5.04 -19.50
N PRO A 55 13.68 4.00 -19.79
CA PRO A 55 14.92 3.70 -19.06
C PRO A 55 15.97 4.82 -19.11
N SER A 56 16.02 5.59 -20.23
CA SER A 56 16.92 6.73 -20.37
C SER A 56 16.57 7.87 -19.42
N ALA A 57 15.25 8.19 -19.30
CA ALA A 57 14.76 9.20 -18.38
C ALA A 57 15.01 8.81 -16.91
N VAL A 58 14.75 7.55 -16.55
CA VAL A 58 15.05 7.00 -15.23
C VAL A 58 16.54 7.14 -14.90
N LYS A 59 17.43 6.83 -15.84
CA LYS A 59 18.87 6.96 -15.64
C LYS A 59 19.28 8.41 -15.42
N LYS A 60 18.81 9.35 -16.25
CA LYS A 60 19.10 10.79 -16.11
C LYS A 60 18.60 11.35 -14.78
N LEU A 61 17.36 10.98 -14.38
CA LEU A 61 16.80 11.40 -13.10
C LEU A 61 17.61 10.87 -11.91
N ARG A 62 18.03 9.60 -11.98
CA ARG A 62 18.89 8.99 -10.94
C ARG A 62 20.23 9.73 -10.84
N GLU A 63 20.90 9.98 -11.96
CA GLU A 63 22.16 10.72 -11.99
C GLU A 63 22.00 12.11 -11.38
N ALA A 64 20.97 12.86 -11.77
CA ALA A 64 20.70 14.20 -11.23
C ALA A 64 20.41 14.18 -9.73
N GLN A 65 19.64 13.20 -9.23
CA GLN A 65 19.34 13.09 -7.79
C GLN A 65 20.54 12.62 -6.97
N THR A 66 21.42 11.80 -7.55
CA THR A 66 22.66 11.35 -6.89
C THR A 66 23.63 12.52 -6.57
N GLU A 67 23.63 13.59 -7.36
CA GLU A 67 24.41 14.80 -7.05
C GLU A 67 23.96 15.50 -5.76
N TRP A 68 22.72 15.25 -5.34
CA TRP A 68 22.12 15.79 -4.12
C TRP A 68 22.06 14.78 -2.96
N GLU A 69 22.68 13.61 -3.14
CA GLU A 69 22.72 12.57 -2.11
C GLU A 69 23.41 13.05 -0.83
N GLY A 70 22.94 12.58 0.33
CA GLY A 70 23.52 12.83 1.66
C GLY A 70 22.49 13.27 2.69
N TRP A 71 23.01 13.59 3.90
CA TRP A 71 22.18 14.08 4.99
C TRP A 71 21.57 15.45 4.66
N VAL A 72 20.30 15.62 4.98
CA VAL A 72 19.58 16.89 4.77
C VAL A 72 19.75 17.75 6.01
N ASP A 73 20.98 18.17 6.19
CA ASP A 73 21.45 19.07 7.23
C ASP A 73 21.31 20.55 6.81
N GLN A 74 21.73 21.46 7.67
CA GLN A 74 21.72 22.90 7.43
C GLN A 74 22.42 23.29 6.12
N ASN A 75 23.55 22.66 5.80
CA ASN A 75 24.33 22.98 4.61
C ASN A 75 23.57 22.55 3.34
N LYS A 76 22.99 21.33 3.35
CA LYS A 76 22.20 20.81 2.24
C LYS A 76 20.95 21.66 2.01
N LEU A 77 20.22 21.99 3.08
CA LEU A 77 19.03 22.84 3.01
C LEU A 77 19.36 24.22 2.44
N SER A 78 20.44 24.83 2.93
CA SER A 78 20.91 26.15 2.43
C SER A 78 21.29 26.08 0.96
N ARG A 79 22.00 25.03 0.52
CA ARG A 79 22.34 24.80 -0.89
C ARG A 79 21.11 24.65 -1.77
N VAL A 80 20.10 23.87 -1.33
CA VAL A 80 18.85 23.70 -2.08
C VAL A 80 18.12 25.02 -2.25
N ILE A 81 18.03 25.83 -1.18
CA ILE A 81 17.35 27.14 -1.25
C ILE A 81 18.10 28.10 -2.18
N GLN A 82 19.43 28.19 -2.06
CA GLN A 82 20.22 29.05 -2.92
C GLN A 82 20.06 28.68 -4.40
N GLU A 83 20.12 27.37 -4.73
CA GLU A 83 19.96 26.90 -6.10
C GLU A 83 18.52 27.12 -6.60
N ASN A 84 17.51 26.86 -5.78
CA ASN A 84 16.11 27.13 -6.12
C ASN A 84 15.89 28.63 -6.40
N GLN A 85 16.46 29.54 -5.57
CA GLN A 85 16.37 30.98 -5.79
C GLN A 85 17.11 31.41 -7.07
N ARG A 86 18.31 30.84 -7.34
CA ARG A 86 19.06 31.09 -8.55
C ARG A 86 18.23 30.76 -9.80
N ILE A 87 17.56 29.60 -9.80
CA ILE A 87 16.71 29.17 -10.90
C ILE A 87 15.46 30.08 -11.00
N ASN A 88 14.82 30.41 -9.90
CA ASN A 88 13.64 31.29 -9.88
C ASN A 88 13.95 32.72 -10.36
N ALA A 89 15.19 33.16 -10.34
CA ALA A 89 15.61 34.45 -10.84
C ALA A 89 15.75 34.49 -12.38
N THR A 90 15.78 33.33 -13.05
CA THR A 90 15.96 33.21 -14.50
C THR A 90 14.74 33.71 -15.27
N PRO A 91 14.91 34.16 -16.54
CA PRO A 91 13.80 34.54 -17.39
C PRO A 91 12.79 33.42 -17.63
N GLU A 92 13.29 32.19 -17.75
CA GLU A 92 12.51 30.98 -17.99
C GLU A 92 11.51 30.73 -16.84
N ALA A 93 11.98 30.81 -15.59
CA ALA A 93 11.15 30.63 -14.41
C ALA A 93 10.09 31.74 -14.21
N LYS A 94 10.30 32.92 -14.78
CA LYS A 94 9.39 34.06 -14.69
C LYS A 94 8.46 34.19 -15.90
N SER A 95 8.59 33.29 -16.87
CA SER A 95 7.81 33.33 -18.10
C SER A 95 6.39 32.81 -17.86
N ASP A 96 5.41 33.37 -18.54
CA ASP A 96 4.04 32.84 -18.63
C ASP A 96 3.92 31.68 -19.65
N ILE A 97 5.01 31.38 -20.38
CA ILE A 97 5.05 30.30 -21.37
C ILE A 97 5.38 28.99 -20.67
N VAL A 98 4.47 28.00 -20.77
CA VAL A 98 4.60 26.69 -20.13
C VAL A 98 5.93 26.02 -20.45
N GLN A 99 6.37 26.02 -21.71
CA GLN A 99 7.63 25.41 -22.10
C GLN A 99 8.86 26.05 -21.43
N GLN A 100 8.85 27.36 -21.21
CA GLN A 100 9.93 28.04 -20.49
C GLN A 100 9.92 27.62 -19.00
N ASN A 101 8.74 27.50 -18.39
CA ASN A 101 8.63 27.00 -17.02
C ASN A 101 9.12 25.53 -16.93
N GLU A 102 8.87 24.69 -17.92
CA GLU A 102 9.39 23.31 -17.94
C GLU A 102 10.92 23.30 -18.06
N ILE A 103 11.53 24.22 -18.80
CA ILE A 103 12.99 24.39 -18.83
C ILE A 103 13.51 24.76 -17.44
N ALA A 104 12.90 25.72 -16.75
CA ALA A 104 13.28 26.06 -15.38
C ALA A 104 13.08 24.88 -14.41
N TYR A 105 12.01 24.09 -14.59
CA TYR A 105 11.79 22.88 -13.83
C TYR A 105 12.86 21.81 -14.07
N SER A 106 13.35 21.67 -15.31
CA SER A 106 14.40 20.69 -15.65
C SER A 106 15.65 20.84 -14.77
N TRP A 107 15.99 22.05 -14.38
CA TRP A 107 17.14 22.34 -13.51
C TRP A 107 16.89 22.02 -12.03
N LYS A 108 15.62 21.81 -11.63
CA LYS A 108 15.23 21.50 -10.24
C LYS A 108 15.07 20.00 -9.98
N GLN A 109 15.08 19.15 -10.99
CA GLN A 109 14.73 17.73 -10.89
C GLN A 109 15.64 16.95 -9.93
N GLY A 110 16.93 17.32 -9.85
CA GLY A 110 17.87 16.67 -8.95
C GLY A 110 17.52 16.83 -7.46
N PHE A 111 16.97 17.98 -7.07
CA PHE A 111 16.57 18.25 -5.68
C PHE A 111 15.06 18.38 -5.48
N ALA A 112 14.27 18.02 -6.48
CA ALA A 112 12.81 18.10 -6.41
C ALA A 112 12.19 17.37 -5.20
N PRO A 113 12.67 16.18 -4.78
CA PRO A 113 12.18 15.53 -3.56
C PRO A 113 12.46 16.35 -2.30
N ILE A 114 13.63 16.99 -2.19
CA ILE A 114 13.97 17.85 -1.05
C ILE A 114 13.06 19.10 -1.05
N ARG A 115 12.83 19.68 -2.24
CA ARG A 115 11.91 20.81 -2.41
C ARG A 115 10.47 20.42 -2.03
N LYS A 116 10.04 19.18 -2.33
CA LYS A 116 8.71 18.66 -1.92
C LYS A 116 8.53 18.70 -0.40
N ILE A 117 9.49 18.19 0.36
CA ILE A 117 9.38 18.20 1.83
C ILE A 117 9.54 19.61 2.42
N LEU A 118 10.24 20.53 1.75
CA LEU A 118 10.23 21.94 2.11
C LEU A 118 8.82 22.56 1.96
N ASN A 119 8.14 22.28 0.85
CA ASN A 119 6.75 22.70 0.65
C ASN A 119 5.83 22.17 1.75
N GLU A 120 5.99 20.90 2.14
CA GLU A 120 5.20 20.29 3.22
C GLU A 120 5.53 20.88 4.59
N SER A 121 6.82 21.09 4.90
CA SER A 121 7.26 21.58 6.21
C SER A 121 6.88 23.05 6.46
N TYR A 122 6.83 23.87 5.42
CA TYR A 122 6.49 25.29 5.50
C TYR A 122 5.08 25.63 4.95
N SER A 123 4.22 24.61 4.81
CA SER A 123 2.82 24.84 4.43
C SER A 123 2.07 25.68 5.48
N ASN A 124 1.03 26.39 5.05
CA ASN A 124 0.22 27.20 5.96
C ASN A 124 -0.60 26.36 6.95
N GLY A 125 -0.96 25.14 6.55
CA GLY A 125 -1.72 24.20 7.38
C GLY A 125 -1.30 22.74 7.15
N PHE A 126 -1.59 21.87 8.12
CA PHE A 126 -1.21 20.47 8.07
C PHE A 126 -1.77 19.70 6.86
N ARG A 127 -2.96 20.09 6.35
CA ARG A 127 -3.60 19.48 5.18
C ARG A 127 -3.41 20.27 3.90
N GLU A 128 -2.78 21.43 3.99
CA GLU A 128 -2.52 22.28 2.85
C GLU A 128 -1.22 21.86 2.17
N TYR A 129 -1.19 22.00 0.86
CA TYR A 129 0.03 21.86 0.06
C TYR A 129 0.06 22.96 -0.99
N ASP A 130 1.12 23.76 -0.94
CA ASP A 130 1.40 24.76 -1.96
C ASP A 130 2.76 24.47 -2.60
N TYR A 131 2.75 24.15 -3.88
CA TYR A 131 3.93 23.84 -4.67
C TYR A 131 4.99 24.94 -4.65
N TYR A 132 4.58 26.20 -4.48
CA TYR A 132 5.44 27.37 -4.53
C TYR A 132 5.95 27.83 -3.16
N THR A 133 5.66 27.08 -2.10
CA THR A 133 6.12 27.46 -0.75
C THR A 133 7.65 27.56 -0.67
N ALA A 134 8.37 26.58 -1.21
CA ALA A 134 9.83 26.59 -1.23
C ALA A 134 10.42 27.75 -2.04
N ASP A 135 9.69 28.31 -2.98
CA ASP A 135 10.15 29.44 -3.79
C ASP A 135 10.14 30.77 -3.00
N ARG A 136 9.38 30.83 -1.92
CA ARG A 136 9.28 32.00 -1.02
C ARG A 136 10.26 31.94 0.16
N ILE A 137 10.91 30.80 0.38
CA ILE A 137 11.88 30.62 1.48
C ILE A 137 13.20 31.27 1.07
N THR A 138 13.66 32.25 1.83
CA THR A 138 14.92 32.97 1.59
C THR A 138 16.04 32.54 2.51
N ALA A 139 15.72 32.04 3.71
CA ALA A 139 16.64 31.50 4.67
C ALA A 139 15.98 30.33 5.40
N ILE A 140 16.77 29.38 5.82
CA ILE A 140 16.31 28.18 6.53
C ILE A 140 17.21 27.88 7.71
N ASP A 141 16.58 27.39 8.75
CA ASP A 141 17.22 26.80 9.91
C ASP A 141 16.77 25.33 10.02
N GLU A 142 17.74 24.42 10.18
CA GLU A 142 17.52 22.99 10.20
C GLU A 142 16.58 22.57 11.33
N ASP A 143 16.81 23.10 12.54
CA ASP A 143 15.98 22.78 13.70
C ASP A 143 14.53 23.20 13.47
N THR A 144 14.33 24.39 12.91
CA THR A 144 12.98 24.89 12.54
C THR A 144 12.34 24.04 11.45
N PHE A 145 13.11 23.59 10.45
CA PHE A 145 12.59 22.76 9.37
C PHE A 145 12.01 21.45 9.90
N TYR A 146 12.74 20.73 10.74
CA TYR A 146 12.26 19.47 11.31
C TYR A 146 11.18 19.68 12.38
N ALA A 147 11.27 20.73 13.20
CA ALA A 147 10.27 21.06 14.22
C ALA A 147 8.91 21.48 13.63
N ASN A 148 8.88 22.09 12.44
CA ASN A 148 7.64 22.47 11.78
C ASN A 148 6.69 21.30 11.54
N ARG A 149 7.20 20.10 11.29
CA ARG A 149 6.38 18.89 11.12
C ARG A 149 5.56 18.61 12.39
N GLU A 150 6.19 18.66 13.57
CA GLU A 150 5.48 18.51 14.87
C GLU A 150 4.52 19.67 15.11
N LYS A 151 4.94 20.90 14.84
CA LYS A 151 4.12 22.09 15.02
C LYS A 151 2.86 22.05 14.17
N LEU A 152 2.97 21.68 12.90
CA LEU A 152 1.83 21.60 11.98
C LEU A 152 0.81 20.55 12.45
N VAL A 153 1.25 19.35 12.82
CA VAL A 153 0.32 18.32 13.28
C VAL A 153 -0.32 18.72 14.61
N LYS A 154 0.43 19.33 15.52
CA LYS A 154 -0.09 19.80 16.80
C LYS A 154 -1.16 20.87 16.60
N ASN A 155 -0.89 21.87 15.76
CA ASN A 155 -1.87 22.92 15.45
C ASN A 155 -3.14 22.30 14.86
N TRP A 156 -3.03 21.41 13.89
CA TRP A 156 -4.17 20.75 13.28
C TRP A 156 -5.00 19.89 14.26
N LEU A 157 -4.34 19.16 15.17
CA LEU A 157 -5.05 18.34 16.16
C LEU A 157 -5.80 19.14 17.21
N TYR A 158 -5.41 20.39 17.45
CA TYR A 158 -6.04 21.28 18.43
C TYR A 158 -6.83 22.42 17.78
N ASP A 159 -6.96 22.45 16.47
CA ASP A 159 -7.79 23.40 15.76
C ASP A 159 -9.27 22.97 15.86
N GLU A 160 -10.07 23.76 16.57
CA GLU A 160 -11.50 23.52 16.77
C GLU A 160 -12.31 23.73 15.49
N THR A 161 -11.76 24.42 14.49
CA THR A 161 -12.43 24.68 13.22
C THR A 161 -12.25 23.53 12.23
N ASP A 162 -11.20 22.72 12.36
CA ASP A 162 -10.97 21.48 11.58
C ASP A 162 -11.50 20.27 12.35
N GLY A 163 -12.23 19.38 11.71
CA GLY A 163 -12.79 18.15 12.28
C GLY A 163 -11.82 17.23 13.03
N ALA A 164 -10.52 17.47 12.94
CA ALA A 164 -9.49 16.75 13.69
C ALA A 164 -9.62 16.90 15.20
N TYR A 165 -10.02 18.06 15.68
CA TYR A 165 -10.20 18.33 17.12
C TYR A 165 -11.18 17.35 17.76
N PHE A 166 -12.30 17.08 17.07
CA PHE A 166 -13.35 16.16 17.56
C PHE A 166 -13.13 14.70 17.16
N LYS A 167 -12.19 14.44 16.26
CA LYS A 167 -11.91 13.07 15.77
C LYS A 167 -11.09 12.24 16.74
N TYR A 168 -10.17 12.86 17.47
CA TYR A 168 -9.19 12.20 18.32
C TYR A 168 -9.37 12.59 19.79
N SER A 169 -9.33 11.60 20.68
CA SER A 169 -9.25 11.82 22.14
C SER A 169 -7.90 12.44 22.52
N GLU A 170 -7.82 13.01 23.73
CA GLU A 170 -6.57 13.63 24.20
C GLU A 170 -5.39 12.62 24.22
N SER A 171 -5.62 11.38 24.63
CA SER A 171 -4.60 10.33 24.61
C SER A 171 -4.14 9.99 23.19
N GLU A 172 -5.05 10.00 22.22
CA GLU A 172 -4.74 9.77 20.80
C GLU A 172 -3.92 10.95 20.22
N LYS A 173 -4.29 12.20 20.55
CA LYS A 173 -3.52 13.39 20.13
C LYS A 173 -2.10 13.35 20.66
N GLN A 174 -1.92 13.06 21.96
CA GLN A 174 -0.59 12.94 22.56
C GLN A 174 0.23 11.80 21.96
N TYR A 175 -0.41 10.68 21.64
CA TYR A 175 0.24 9.56 20.95
C TYR A 175 0.75 9.98 19.56
N ILE A 176 -0.08 10.63 18.74
CA ILE A 176 0.32 11.11 17.41
C ILE A 176 1.53 12.06 17.53
N ILE A 177 1.46 13.06 18.41
CA ILE A 177 2.55 14.02 18.63
C ILE A 177 3.83 13.30 19.08
N GLY A 178 3.71 12.29 19.97
CA GLY A 178 4.84 11.47 20.41
C GLY A 178 5.54 10.77 19.24
N GLN A 179 4.79 10.19 18.31
CA GLN A 179 5.37 9.52 17.14
C GLN A 179 6.14 10.47 16.22
N TYR A 180 5.76 11.74 16.16
CA TYR A 180 6.51 12.76 15.41
C TYR A 180 7.87 13.10 16.05
N LYS A 181 7.96 13.00 17.37
CA LYS A 181 9.22 13.27 18.13
C LYS A 181 10.22 12.11 18.06
N GLU A 182 9.73 10.89 17.84
CA GLU A 182 10.58 9.68 17.79
C GLU A 182 11.29 9.52 16.44
N LEU A 183 10.98 10.33 15.44
CA LEU A 183 11.60 10.23 14.11
C LEU A 183 13.06 10.71 14.17
N GLU A 184 13.97 9.88 13.70
CA GLU A 184 15.39 10.22 13.59
C GLU A 184 15.63 11.30 12.53
N ILE A 185 16.35 12.34 12.91
CA ILE A 185 16.75 13.47 12.08
C ILE A 185 18.27 13.71 12.19
N PRO A 186 18.92 14.29 11.16
CA PRO A 186 18.39 14.66 9.86
C PRO A 186 18.09 13.44 8.96
N PHE A 187 17.27 13.62 7.89
CA PHE A 187 16.99 12.58 6.93
C PHE A 187 18.17 12.40 5.97
N TYR A 188 18.42 11.15 5.60
CA TYR A 188 19.33 10.85 4.49
C TYR A 188 18.56 10.84 3.17
N PHE A 189 19.04 11.60 2.18
CA PHE A 189 18.51 11.63 0.84
C PHE A 189 19.37 10.80 -0.11
N THR A 190 18.80 9.95 -0.86
CA THR A 190 19.33 9.36 -2.09
C THR A 190 18.18 9.08 -3.05
N TYR A 191 18.47 8.76 -4.30
CA TYR A 191 17.46 8.32 -5.26
C TYR A 191 16.68 7.13 -4.69
N HIS A 192 15.35 7.22 -4.66
CA HIS A 192 14.49 6.20 -4.02
C HIS A 192 13.22 5.90 -4.82
N GLU A 193 13.18 6.30 -6.09
CA GLU A 193 11.97 6.19 -6.90
C GLU A 193 11.51 4.74 -7.10
N GLY A 194 12.45 3.78 -7.17
CA GLY A 194 12.11 2.36 -7.25
C GLY A 194 11.28 1.87 -6.06
N TRP A 195 11.66 2.27 -4.86
CA TRP A 195 10.93 1.92 -3.63
C TRP A 195 9.62 2.69 -3.49
N HIS A 196 9.60 3.95 -3.93
CA HIS A 196 8.38 4.76 -3.95
C HIS A 196 7.31 4.11 -4.83
N GLN A 197 7.62 3.86 -6.10
CA GLN A 197 6.69 3.23 -7.04
C GLN A 197 6.30 1.81 -6.64
N LEU A 198 7.24 1.07 -6.03
CA LEU A 198 6.98 -0.25 -5.49
C LEU A 198 5.91 -0.22 -4.38
N LEU A 199 6.03 0.71 -3.44
CA LEU A 199 5.09 0.87 -2.33
C LEU A 199 3.75 1.45 -2.78
N GLU A 200 3.75 2.48 -3.60
CA GLU A 200 2.54 3.18 -4.04
C GLU A 200 1.60 2.26 -4.81
N ASN A 201 2.15 1.43 -5.69
CA ASN A 201 1.37 0.51 -6.52
C ASN A 201 1.21 -0.90 -5.92
N ALA A 202 1.74 -1.13 -4.70
CA ALA A 202 1.73 -2.44 -4.04
C ALA A 202 0.32 -3.02 -3.83
N GLY A 203 -0.68 -2.16 -3.63
CA GLY A 203 -2.05 -2.56 -3.28
C GLY A 203 -2.81 -3.28 -4.40
N TYR A 204 -2.45 -3.08 -5.66
CA TYR A 204 -3.22 -3.67 -6.78
C TYR A 204 -3.19 -5.20 -6.81
N ILE A 205 -2.03 -5.82 -6.55
CA ILE A 205 -1.92 -7.29 -6.55
C ILE A 205 -2.71 -7.91 -5.41
N PRO A 206 -2.54 -7.51 -4.13
CA PRO A 206 -3.35 -8.08 -3.05
C PRO A 206 -4.84 -7.77 -3.18
N SER A 207 -5.25 -6.57 -3.61
CA SER A 207 -6.66 -6.17 -3.66
C SER A 207 -7.42 -6.77 -4.84
N LEU A 208 -6.90 -6.66 -6.06
CA LEU A 208 -7.55 -7.25 -7.25
C LEU A 208 -7.27 -8.75 -7.36
N GLY A 209 -6.05 -9.17 -7.01
CA GLY A 209 -5.65 -10.57 -7.05
C GLY A 209 -6.48 -11.45 -6.13
N ILE A 210 -6.81 -10.97 -4.91
CA ILE A 210 -7.63 -11.76 -3.98
C ILE A 210 -9.05 -12.00 -4.50
N LEU A 211 -9.65 -11.07 -5.22
CA LEU A 211 -10.99 -11.27 -5.81
C LEU A 211 -10.97 -12.44 -6.80
N ILE A 212 -9.90 -12.53 -7.61
CA ILE A 212 -9.71 -13.62 -8.55
C ILE A 212 -9.43 -14.93 -7.80
N LEU A 213 -8.61 -14.89 -6.75
CA LEU A 213 -8.34 -16.05 -5.90
C LEU A 213 -9.60 -16.54 -5.19
N CYS A 214 -10.45 -15.66 -4.68
CA CYS A 214 -11.73 -16.00 -4.07
C CYS A 214 -12.66 -16.68 -5.10
N PHE A 215 -12.69 -16.21 -6.35
CA PHE A 215 -13.42 -16.88 -7.42
C PHE A 215 -12.91 -18.30 -7.68
N LEU A 216 -11.58 -18.50 -7.73
CA LEU A 216 -10.96 -19.82 -7.89
C LEU A 216 -11.31 -20.78 -6.73
N LEU A 217 -11.36 -20.25 -5.51
CA LEU A 217 -11.55 -21.03 -4.29
C LEU A 217 -13.01 -21.26 -3.94
N ALA A 218 -13.93 -20.42 -4.43
CA ALA A 218 -15.35 -20.50 -4.11
C ALA A 218 -16.00 -21.85 -4.48
N GLY A 219 -15.49 -22.49 -5.54
CA GLY A 219 -15.94 -23.81 -5.96
C GLY A 219 -15.32 -24.99 -5.23
N ILE A 220 -14.30 -24.77 -4.39
CA ILE A 220 -13.46 -25.86 -3.86
C ILE A 220 -14.26 -26.85 -2.97
N PHE A 221 -15.27 -26.36 -2.26
CA PHE A 221 -16.18 -27.16 -1.44
C PHE A 221 -17.59 -27.29 -2.04
N SER A 222 -18.10 -26.30 -2.75
CA SER A 222 -19.47 -26.27 -3.25
C SER A 222 -19.67 -27.07 -4.55
N ASN A 223 -18.61 -27.32 -5.32
CA ASN A 223 -18.73 -27.99 -6.61
C ASN A 223 -19.25 -29.44 -6.52
N GLU A 224 -18.91 -30.21 -5.46
CA GLU A 224 -19.43 -31.55 -5.25
C GLU A 224 -20.96 -31.54 -5.10
N PHE A 225 -21.51 -30.52 -4.41
CA PHE A 225 -22.96 -30.35 -4.29
C PHE A 225 -23.59 -29.89 -5.61
N LYS A 226 -22.95 -28.96 -6.32
CA LYS A 226 -23.41 -28.48 -7.62
C LYS A 226 -23.49 -29.60 -8.64
N TRP A 227 -22.56 -30.54 -8.62
CA TRP A 227 -22.53 -31.70 -9.53
C TRP A 227 -23.29 -32.90 -9.02
N LYS A 228 -24.00 -32.80 -7.88
CA LYS A 228 -24.71 -33.90 -7.20
C LYS A 228 -23.80 -35.13 -6.92
N ALA A 229 -22.53 -34.90 -6.74
CA ALA A 229 -21.54 -35.93 -6.46
C ALA A 229 -21.26 -36.13 -4.97
N ASP A 230 -21.90 -35.36 -4.12
CA ASP A 230 -21.71 -35.31 -2.68
C ASP A 230 -21.98 -36.65 -1.99
N ALA A 231 -23.05 -37.37 -2.36
CA ALA A 231 -23.37 -38.68 -1.81
C ALA A 231 -22.24 -39.70 -2.07
N VAL A 232 -21.71 -39.78 -3.30
CA VAL A 232 -20.58 -40.64 -3.66
C VAL A 232 -19.32 -40.19 -2.96
N TYR A 233 -19.05 -38.90 -2.91
CA TYR A 233 -17.87 -38.32 -2.28
C TYR A 233 -17.82 -38.65 -0.78
N PHE A 234 -18.91 -38.46 -0.03
CA PHE A 234 -18.96 -38.72 1.40
C PHE A 234 -19.10 -40.20 1.79
N SER A 235 -19.46 -41.08 0.86
CA SER A 235 -19.46 -42.55 1.08
C SER A 235 -18.07 -43.18 0.99
N THR A 236 -17.10 -42.49 0.36
CA THR A 236 -15.74 -43.03 0.21
C THR A 236 -14.94 -42.93 1.50
N LEU A 237 -14.06 -43.90 1.74
CA LEU A 237 -13.20 -44.01 2.92
C LEU A 237 -12.35 -42.76 3.19
N CYS A 238 -11.95 -42.05 2.14
CA CYS A 238 -11.09 -40.87 2.21
C CYS A 238 -11.87 -39.54 2.07
N GLY A 239 -13.13 -39.56 1.66
CA GLY A 239 -13.89 -38.36 1.28
C GLY A 239 -14.07 -37.36 2.42
N ARG A 240 -14.41 -37.84 3.61
CA ARG A 240 -14.66 -36.96 4.76
C ARG A 240 -13.40 -36.38 5.41
N ASN A 241 -12.32 -37.14 5.51
CA ASN A 241 -11.14 -36.75 6.27
C ASN A 241 -10.00 -36.27 5.34
N LYS A 242 -9.42 -37.21 4.60
CA LYS A 242 -8.23 -36.93 3.79
C LYS A 242 -8.51 -35.94 2.65
N ALA A 243 -9.68 -36.05 2.04
CA ALA A 243 -10.05 -35.17 0.94
C ALA A 243 -10.42 -33.75 1.43
N THR A 244 -11.10 -33.61 2.57
CA THR A 244 -11.35 -32.30 3.20
C THR A 244 -10.03 -31.59 3.54
N SER A 245 -9.12 -32.30 4.20
CA SER A 245 -7.78 -31.76 4.48
C SER A 245 -7.01 -31.41 3.20
N ALA A 246 -7.15 -32.23 2.13
CA ALA A 246 -6.51 -31.94 0.85
C ALA A 246 -7.04 -30.67 0.19
N LYS A 247 -8.35 -30.36 0.29
CA LYS A 247 -8.96 -29.14 -0.21
C LYS A 247 -8.42 -27.90 0.52
N ILE A 248 -8.35 -27.95 1.88
CA ILE A 248 -7.79 -26.85 2.68
C ILE A 248 -6.32 -26.60 2.30
N LYS A 249 -5.51 -27.66 2.22
CA LYS A 249 -4.11 -27.56 1.81
C LYS A 249 -3.94 -27.04 0.38
N ALA A 250 -4.82 -27.44 -0.55
CA ALA A 250 -4.79 -26.95 -1.92
C ALA A 250 -5.10 -25.46 -1.99
N GLY A 251 -6.10 -24.97 -1.23
CA GLY A 251 -6.42 -23.55 -1.14
C GLY A 251 -5.28 -22.74 -0.53
N PHE A 252 -4.72 -23.19 0.59
CA PHE A 252 -3.55 -22.56 1.21
C PHE A 252 -2.38 -22.46 0.23
N LEU A 253 -2.01 -23.58 -0.43
CA LEU A 253 -0.90 -23.62 -1.38
C LEU A 253 -1.15 -22.68 -2.58
N LEU A 254 -2.38 -22.64 -3.09
CA LEU A 254 -2.75 -21.80 -4.22
C LEU A 254 -2.58 -20.33 -3.89
N VAL A 255 -3.12 -19.88 -2.76
CA VAL A 255 -2.97 -18.47 -2.32
C VAL A 255 -1.52 -18.13 -2.10
N THR A 256 -0.78 -18.98 -1.36
CA THR A 256 0.63 -18.74 -1.02
C THR A 256 1.49 -18.64 -2.28
N VAL A 257 1.38 -19.59 -3.20
CA VAL A 257 2.23 -19.60 -4.41
C VAL A 257 1.89 -18.44 -5.35
N LEU A 258 0.61 -18.16 -5.57
CA LEU A 258 0.22 -17.09 -6.47
C LEU A 258 0.54 -15.71 -5.88
N TYR A 259 0.26 -15.48 -4.59
CA TYR A 259 0.58 -14.22 -3.94
C TYR A 259 2.08 -13.94 -3.92
N TRP A 260 2.88 -14.83 -3.33
CA TRP A 260 4.32 -14.61 -3.20
C TRP A 260 5.03 -14.61 -4.55
N GLY A 261 4.57 -15.46 -5.50
CA GLY A 261 5.09 -15.45 -6.87
C GLY A 261 4.84 -14.12 -7.57
N ALA A 262 3.62 -13.58 -7.48
CA ALA A 262 3.29 -12.30 -8.09
C ALA A 262 4.05 -11.13 -7.42
N MET A 263 4.08 -11.08 -6.07
CA MET A 263 4.78 -10.02 -5.35
C MET A 263 6.29 -10.05 -5.60
N LEU A 264 6.89 -11.24 -5.73
CA LEU A 264 8.30 -11.38 -6.09
C LEU A 264 8.60 -10.86 -7.51
N ILE A 265 7.78 -11.27 -8.48
CA ILE A 265 7.94 -10.81 -9.88
C ILE A 265 7.77 -9.30 -9.95
N TYR A 266 6.74 -8.76 -9.31
CA TYR A 266 6.46 -7.33 -9.24
C TYR A 266 7.63 -6.56 -8.62
N SER A 267 8.15 -7.02 -7.46
CA SER A 267 9.29 -6.40 -6.78
C SER A 267 10.54 -6.36 -7.64
N LEU A 268 10.89 -7.52 -8.22
CA LEU A 268 12.07 -7.62 -9.08
C LEU A 268 11.92 -6.75 -10.32
N PHE A 269 10.76 -6.77 -10.96
CA PHE A 269 10.51 -5.96 -12.15
C PHE A 269 10.67 -4.46 -11.83
N THR A 270 9.98 -3.96 -10.82
CA THR A 270 9.99 -2.52 -10.45
C THR A 270 11.39 -2.06 -10.05
N LEU A 271 12.07 -2.81 -9.17
CA LEU A 271 13.41 -2.42 -8.70
C LEU A 271 14.49 -2.58 -9.79
N CYS A 272 14.41 -3.60 -10.66
CA CYS A 272 15.33 -3.71 -11.79
C CYS A 272 15.14 -2.57 -12.81
N TYR A 273 13.91 -2.10 -12.99
CA TYR A 273 13.61 -1.02 -13.92
C TYR A 273 13.96 0.35 -13.36
N LEU A 274 13.55 0.65 -12.09
CA LEU A 274 13.69 1.97 -11.49
C LEU A 274 14.93 2.12 -10.61
N GLY A 275 15.48 1.05 -10.03
CA GLY A 275 16.67 1.05 -9.18
C GLY A 275 16.40 0.50 -7.78
N PHE A 276 17.47 0.00 -7.16
CA PHE A 276 17.47 -0.58 -5.81
C PHE A 276 17.88 0.42 -4.73
N GLU A 277 18.34 1.59 -5.11
CA GLU A 277 18.83 2.63 -4.21
C GLU A 277 17.67 3.16 -3.34
N GLY A 278 18.00 3.68 -2.17
CA GLY A 278 17.02 4.32 -1.28
C GLY A 278 16.24 3.39 -0.36
N ALA A 279 16.61 2.11 -0.25
CA ALA A 279 15.99 1.17 0.67
C ALA A 279 15.98 1.65 2.14
N SER A 280 17.04 2.34 2.55
CA SER A 280 17.21 2.91 3.89
C SER A 280 16.58 4.29 4.08
N CYS A 281 16.12 4.94 3.02
CA CYS A 281 15.40 6.21 3.11
C CYS A 281 14.13 6.06 3.95
N VAL A 282 13.84 7.06 4.78
CA VAL A 282 12.62 7.09 5.57
C VAL A 282 11.40 7.31 4.67
N ILE A 283 10.26 6.69 5.00
CA ILE A 283 9.03 6.81 4.20
C ILE A 283 8.51 8.24 4.16
N GLN A 284 8.92 9.10 5.07
CA GLN A 284 8.54 10.51 5.12
C GLN A 284 8.97 11.30 3.88
N TRP A 285 9.90 10.80 3.07
CA TRP A 285 10.18 11.37 1.75
C TRP A 285 8.96 11.40 0.85
N GLN A 286 8.07 10.43 0.99
CA GLN A 286 6.83 10.35 0.21
C GLN A 286 5.60 10.65 1.06
N LEU A 287 5.58 10.17 2.28
CA LEU A 287 4.49 10.29 3.24
C LEU A 287 4.95 11.19 4.41
N TRP A 288 5.20 12.48 4.14
CA TRP A 288 5.70 13.45 5.13
C TRP A 288 4.93 13.42 6.45
N LYS A 289 3.60 13.25 6.35
CA LYS A 289 2.67 13.25 7.48
C LYS A 289 2.54 11.91 8.20
N SER A 290 3.25 10.86 7.77
CA SER A 290 3.15 9.53 8.38
C SER A 290 3.63 9.52 9.84
N ILE A 291 2.88 8.79 10.68
CA ILE A 291 3.25 8.48 12.08
C ILE A 291 4.12 7.20 12.19
N TYR A 292 4.40 6.56 11.08
CA TYR A 292 5.19 5.33 11.04
C TYR A 292 6.65 5.67 10.78
N ASN A 293 7.51 5.46 11.79
CA ASN A 293 8.95 5.69 11.67
C ASN A 293 9.62 4.45 11.07
N LEU A 294 9.45 4.30 9.75
CA LEU A 294 9.93 3.17 8.97
C LEU A 294 10.80 3.68 7.80
N ASN A 295 11.79 2.87 7.42
CA ASN A 295 12.42 3.06 6.12
C ASN A 295 11.63 2.34 5.00
N MET A 296 11.98 2.63 3.74
CA MET A 296 11.28 2.07 2.57
C MET A 296 11.28 0.55 2.57
N TRP A 297 12.39 -0.10 2.93
CA TRP A 297 12.51 -1.55 3.03
C TRP A 297 11.58 -2.13 4.10
N GLN A 298 11.54 -1.53 5.31
CA GLN A 298 10.65 -1.98 6.38
C GLN A 298 9.18 -1.82 6.00
N ALA A 299 8.82 -0.70 5.36
CA ALA A 299 7.48 -0.47 4.86
C ALA A 299 7.09 -1.52 3.80
N TRP A 300 8.02 -1.88 2.90
CA TRP A 300 7.80 -2.93 1.91
C TRP A 300 7.59 -4.30 2.55
N MET A 301 8.41 -4.69 3.51
CA MET A 301 8.22 -5.95 4.25
C MET A 301 6.89 -5.99 4.98
N LEU A 302 6.48 -4.87 5.57
CA LEU A 302 5.17 -4.75 6.21
C LEU A 302 4.04 -4.90 5.18
N ALA A 303 4.17 -4.32 3.97
CA ALA A 303 3.21 -4.47 2.88
C ALA A 303 3.07 -5.92 2.42
N LEU A 304 4.20 -6.62 2.24
CA LEU A 304 4.21 -8.03 1.88
C LEU A 304 3.49 -8.91 2.92
N ILE A 305 3.78 -8.70 4.19
CA ILE A 305 3.21 -9.50 5.28
C ILE A 305 1.72 -9.18 5.47
N SER A 306 1.35 -7.89 5.54
CA SER A 306 -0.04 -7.49 5.74
C SER A 306 -0.92 -7.93 4.57
N GLY A 307 -0.49 -7.69 3.34
CA GLY A 307 -1.19 -8.13 2.14
C GLY A 307 -1.36 -9.66 2.08
N TYR A 308 -0.34 -10.44 2.46
CA TYR A 308 -0.45 -11.89 2.52
C TYR A 308 -1.46 -12.36 3.57
N ILE A 309 -1.44 -11.78 4.77
CA ILE A 309 -2.39 -12.12 5.85
C ILE A 309 -3.82 -11.78 5.42
N GLY A 310 -4.04 -10.60 4.82
CA GLY A 310 -5.34 -10.20 4.29
C GLY A 310 -5.86 -11.17 3.21
N ASN A 311 -4.98 -11.54 2.26
CA ASN A 311 -5.30 -12.53 1.22
C ASN A 311 -5.62 -13.92 1.81
N LEU A 312 -4.83 -14.38 2.77
CA LEU A 312 -5.05 -15.68 3.42
C LEU A 312 -6.38 -15.72 4.17
N PHE A 313 -6.69 -14.66 4.92
CA PHE A 313 -7.98 -14.54 5.62
C PHE A 313 -9.16 -14.58 4.66
N LEU A 314 -9.17 -13.73 3.64
CA LEU A 314 -10.28 -13.64 2.68
C LEU A 314 -10.45 -14.94 1.88
N ALA A 315 -9.36 -15.60 1.52
CA ALA A 315 -9.39 -16.90 0.87
C ALA A 315 -9.99 -17.98 1.78
N PHE A 316 -9.57 -18.06 3.03
CA PHE A 316 -10.11 -19.02 3.99
C PHE A 316 -11.56 -18.73 4.34
N LEU A 317 -11.94 -17.47 4.46
CA LEU A 317 -13.33 -17.06 4.63
C LEU A 317 -14.20 -17.52 3.45
N THR A 318 -13.72 -17.30 2.21
CA THR A 318 -14.38 -17.78 0.98
C THR A 318 -14.59 -19.29 1.02
N MET A 319 -13.54 -20.05 1.37
CA MET A 319 -13.60 -21.50 1.47
C MET A 319 -14.57 -21.97 2.56
N TRP A 320 -14.56 -21.31 3.73
CA TRP A 320 -15.49 -21.62 4.82
C TRP A 320 -16.94 -21.37 4.43
N ILE A 321 -17.25 -20.22 3.80
CA ILE A 321 -18.58 -19.90 3.30
C ILE A 321 -19.01 -20.92 2.22
N SER A 322 -18.12 -21.27 1.30
CA SER A 322 -18.35 -22.33 0.30
C SER A 322 -18.72 -23.67 0.95
N ALA A 323 -18.02 -24.05 2.01
CA ALA A 323 -18.32 -25.28 2.77
C ALA A 323 -19.67 -25.16 3.49
N LYS A 324 -19.98 -24.04 4.12
CA LYS A 324 -21.19 -23.83 4.93
C LYS A 324 -22.44 -23.71 4.07
N THR A 325 -22.42 -22.86 3.05
CA THR A 325 -23.60 -22.51 2.24
C THR A 325 -23.84 -23.45 1.06
N LYS A 326 -22.86 -24.26 0.69
CA LYS A 326 -22.86 -25.09 -0.54
C LYS A 326 -23.04 -24.25 -1.82
N SER A 327 -22.84 -22.93 -1.73
CA SER A 327 -23.06 -21.96 -2.80
C SER A 327 -21.78 -21.24 -3.17
N THR A 328 -21.42 -21.25 -4.45
CA THR A 328 -20.31 -20.48 -5.01
C THR A 328 -20.59 -18.98 -4.99
N VAL A 329 -21.87 -18.59 -5.18
CA VAL A 329 -22.27 -17.18 -5.24
C VAL A 329 -21.99 -16.48 -3.91
N PHE A 330 -22.54 -17.01 -2.81
CA PHE A 330 -22.29 -16.43 -1.49
C PHE A 330 -20.80 -16.41 -1.11
N ALA A 331 -20.05 -17.44 -1.52
CA ALA A 331 -18.64 -17.53 -1.26
C ALA A 331 -17.83 -16.42 -1.97
N VAL A 332 -18.18 -16.02 -3.18
CA VAL A 332 -17.53 -14.93 -3.91
C VAL A 332 -18.01 -13.57 -3.41
N THR A 333 -19.30 -13.39 -3.16
CA THR A 333 -19.89 -12.08 -2.83
C THR A 333 -19.38 -11.54 -1.48
N THR A 334 -19.15 -12.42 -0.48
CA THR A 334 -18.77 -11.97 0.85
C THR A 334 -17.40 -11.25 0.89
N PRO A 335 -16.31 -11.80 0.34
CA PRO A 335 -15.03 -11.08 0.26
C PRO A 335 -15.14 -9.77 -0.53
N PHE A 336 -15.91 -9.77 -1.63
CA PHE A 336 -16.18 -8.57 -2.42
C PHE A 336 -16.78 -7.45 -1.56
N ILE A 337 -17.81 -7.77 -0.77
CA ILE A 337 -18.42 -6.80 0.15
C ILE A 337 -17.40 -6.31 1.17
N LEU A 338 -16.61 -7.19 1.79
CA LEU A 338 -15.63 -6.81 2.82
C LEU A 338 -14.50 -5.90 2.29
N ILE A 339 -14.18 -5.99 1.01
CA ILE A 339 -13.16 -5.14 0.39
C ILE A 339 -13.73 -3.77 0.02
N PHE A 340 -14.91 -3.73 -0.60
CA PHE A 340 -15.43 -2.49 -1.17
C PHE A 340 -16.35 -1.71 -0.22
N LEU A 341 -17.06 -2.38 0.70
CA LEU A 341 -17.99 -1.71 1.61
C LEU A 341 -17.36 -0.59 2.45
N PRO A 342 -16.13 -0.73 2.98
CA PRO A 342 -15.50 0.35 3.72
C PRO A 342 -15.44 1.66 2.96
N SER A 343 -15.03 1.65 1.70
CA SER A 343 -14.87 2.85 0.88
C SER A 343 -16.18 3.64 0.66
N PHE A 344 -17.33 3.00 0.81
CA PHE A 344 -18.63 3.68 0.73
C PHE A 344 -19.11 4.24 2.06
N LEU A 345 -18.58 3.77 3.18
CA LEU A 345 -19.02 4.11 4.53
C LEU A 345 -18.04 5.03 5.27
N GLU A 346 -16.80 5.13 4.81
CA GLU A 346 -15.80 6.02 5.38
C GLU A 346 -16.25 7.49 5.32
N GLY A 347 -15.99 8.22 6.41
CA GLY A 347 -16.38 9.62 6.56
C GLY A 347 -17.81 9.85 7.06
N MET A 348 -18.63 8.79 7.19
CA MET A 348 -20.00 8.95 7.70
C MET A 348 -20.04 9.26 9.20
N ALA A 349 -19.15 8.66 9.99
CA ALA A 349 -19.05 8.91 11.42
C ALA A 349 -17.69 8.46 11.98
N ASN A 350 -17.13 9.25 12.90
CA ASN A 350 -15.80 8.97 13.49
C ASN A 350 -15.69 7.59 14.17
N TRP A 351 -16.73 7.12 14.85
CA TRP A 351 -16.72 5.79 15.45
C TRP A 351 -16.77 4.67 14.43
N LEU A 352 -17.47 4.90 13.31
CA LEU A 352 -17.57 3.95 12.21
C LEU A 352 -16.22 3.84 11.48
N ASP A 353 -15.56 4.97 11.22
CA ASP A 353 -14.24 5.01 10.60
C ASP A 353 -13.20 4.20 11.39
N LYS A 354 -13.26 4.26 12.73
CA LYS A 354 -12.41 3.43 13.58
C LYS A 354 -12.67 1.92 13.42
N ILE A 355 -13.93 1.51 13.24
CA ILE A 355 -14.28 0.10 12.96
C ILE A 355 -13.86 -0.28 11.54
N LEU A 356 -14.14 0.59 10.57
CA LEU A 356 -13.80 0.35 9.16
C LEU A 356 -12.28 0.24 8.97
N SER A 357 -11.49 1.01 9.71
CA SER A 357 -10.02 0.93 9.66
C SER A 357 -9.45 -0.45 10.07
N LEU A 358 -10.26 -1.28 10.74
CA LEU A 358 -9.91 -2.68 11.04
C LEU A 358 -10.28 -3.65 9.92
N MET A 359 -11.00 -3.23 8.87
CA MET A 359 -11.41 -4.12 7.79
C MET A 359 -10.22 -4.67 6.99
N PRO A 360 -10.35 -5.88 6.40
CA PRO A 360 -9.23 -6.51 5.70
C PRO A 360 -8.74 -5.74 4.49
N SER A 361 -9.56 -4.84 3.90
CA SER A 361 -9.14 -3.92 2.84
C SER A 361 -7.92 -3.08 3.21
N HIS A 362 -7.85 -2.61 4.46
CA HIS A 362 -6.72 -1.82 4.93
C HIS A 362 -5.39 -2.60 5.04
N LEU A 363 -5.44 -3.94 5.14
CA LEU A 363 -4.24 -4.77 5.05
C LEU A 363 -3.74 -4.93 3.61
N LEU A 364 -4.64 -4.80 2.64
CA LEU A 364 -4.33 -4.94 1.22
C LEU A 364 -3.73 -3.65 0.64
N GLU A 365 -4.12 -2.49 1.18
CA GLU A 365 -3.73 -1.15 0.72
C GLU A 365 -2.84 -0.45 1.74
N LEU A 366 -1.71 -1.07 2.06
CA LEU A 366 -0.85 -0.61 3.14
C LEU A 366 -0.34 0.82 2.95
N TYR A 367 0.04 1.22 1.73
CA TYR A 367 0.63 2.53 1.48
C TYR A 367 -0.29 3.67 1.93
N GLN A 368 -1.58 3.58 1.63
CA GLN A 368 -2.57 4.55 2.09
C GLN A 368 -2.71 4.57 3.62
N ASN A 369 -2.65 3.40 4.25
CA ASN A 369 -2.67 3.26 5.70
C ASN A 369 -1.46 3.90 6.39
N LEU A 370 -0.27 3.79 5.79
CA LEU A 370 0.93 4.44 6.31
C LEU A 370 0.84 5.97 6.25
N GLY A 371 0.07 6.52 5.31
CA GLY A 371 -0.21 7.96 5.20
C GLY A 371 -1.32 8.47 6.12
N SER A 372 -2.07 7.58 6.79
CA SER A 372 -3.26 7.90 7.56
C SER A 372 -3.01 7.77 9.08
N PHE A 373 -3.78 8.53 9.88
CA PHE A 373 -3.77 8.43 11.35
C PHE A 373 -4.82 7.41 11.84
N ASN A 374 -4.70 6.18 11.35
CA ASN A 374 -5.58 5.09 11.78
C ASN A 374 -5.08 4.51 13.10
N ILE A 375 -5.68 4.98 14.19
CA ILE A 375 -5.34 4.59 15.56
C ILE A 375 -6.59 4.18 16.33
N LEU A 376 -6.40 3.32 17.32
CA LEU A 376 -7.46 2.74 18.15
C LEU A 376 -7.07 2.82 19.62
N THR A 377 -8.02 3.17 20.47
CA THR A 377 -7.84 3.10 21.92
C THR A 377 -8.51 1.83 22.46
N ILE A 378 -7.69 0.91 23.00
CA ILE A 378 -8.13 -0.36 23.57
C ILE A 378 -7.66 -0.41 25.02
N PHE A 379 -8.59 -0.56 25.97
CA PHE A 379 -8.29 -0.56 27.41
C PHE A 379 -7.43 0.63 27.88
N GLY A 380 -7.68 1.83 27.31
CA GLY A 380 -6.97 3.06 27.69
C GLY A 380 -5.56 3.21 27.07
N LYS A 381 -5.10 2.27 26.25
CA LYS A 381 -3.86 2.36 25.46
C LYS A 381 -4.16 2.61 24.01
N VAL A 382 -3.35 3.47 23.39
CA VAL A 382 -3.47 3.80 21.96
C VAL A 382 -2.57 2.87 21.15
N PHE A 383 -3.12 2.30 20.10
CA PHE A 383 -2.43 1.42 19.14
C PHE A 383 -2.65 1.92 17.72
N ARG A 384 -1.66 1.73 16.85
CA ARG A 384 -1.87 1.89 15.41
C ARG A 384 -2.77 0.74 14.92
N THR A 385 -3.66 1.03 13.98
CA THR A 385 -4.60 0.01 13.50
C THR A 385 -3.90 -1.24 12.95
N LEU A 386 -2.75 -1.08 12.29
CA LEU A 386 -1.97 -2.20 11.76
C LEU A 386 -1.43 -3.13 12.86
N ASP A 387 -1.05 -2.59 14.02
CA ASP A 387 -0.55 -3.39 15.14
C ASP A 387 -1.65 -4.31 15.73
N VAL A 388 -2.91 -3.96 15.51
CA VAL A 388 -4.09 -4.75 15.91
C VAL A 388 -4.59 -5.65 14.79
N SER A 389 -4.72 -5.13 13.58
CA SER A 389 -5.34 -5.87 12.47
C SER A 389 -4.48 -7.04 11.97
N ILE A 390 -3.16 -6.90 11.91
CA ILE A 390 -2.27 -8.00 11.51
C ILE A 390 -2.44 -9.23 12.40
N PRO A 391 -2.26 -9.17 13.74
CA PRO A 391 -2.46 -10.34 14.60
C PRO A 391 -3.92 -10.81 14.63
N LEU A 392 -4.89 -9.91 14.52
CA LEU A 392 -6.31 -10.24 14.44
C LEU A 392 -6.59 -11.16 13.24
N TYR A 393 -6.24 -10.74 12.04
CA TYR A 393 -6.52 -11.50 10.81
C TYR A 393 -5.68 -12.76 10.68
N LEU A 394 -4.47 -12.78 11.23
CA LEU A 394 -3.67 -14.00 11.36
C LEU A 394 -4.40 -15.02 12.24
N THR A 395 -4.88 -14.58 13.41
CA THR A 395 -5.62 -15.42 14.36
C THR A 395 -6.93 -15.94 13.75
N LEU A 396 -7.70 -15.07 13.11
CA LEU A 396 -8.93 -15.45 12.41
C LEU A 396 -8.67 -16.46 11.28
N SER A 397 -7.58 -16.29 10.53
CA SER A 397 -7.18 -17.25 9.49
C SER A 397 -6.91 -18.64 10.07
N VAL A 398 -6.22 -18.72 11.21
CA VAL A 398 -5.96 -19.98 11.90
C VAL A 398 -7.25 -20.62 12.42
N ILE A 399 -8.18 -19.83 12.98
CA ILE A 399 -9.48 -20.29 13.48
C ILE A 399 -10.37 -20.83 12.33
N LEU A 400 -10.31 -20.23 11.16
CA LEU A 400 -11.09 -20.69 9.99
C LEU A 400 -10.69 -22.10 9.53
N ILE A 401 -9.45 -22.55 9.76
CA ILE A 401 -9.00 -23.89 9.35
C ILE A 401 -9.83 -25.00 9.99
N PRO A 402 -9.93 -25.11 11.33
CA PRO A 402 -10.77 -26.14 11.96
C PRO A 402 -12.26 -25.91 11.66
N MET A 403 -12.71 -24.66 11.51
CA MET A 403 -14.11 -24.38 11.16
C MET A 403 -14.47 -24.95 9.79
N MET A 404 -13.63 -24.74 8.76
CA MET A 404 -13.81 -25.36 7.43
C MET A 404 -13.84 -26.90 7.51
N TYR A 405 -12.90 -27.47 8.29
CA TYR A 405 -12.81 -28.90 8.44
C TYR A 405 -14.05 -29.48 9.09
N LEU A 406 -14.48 -28.95 10.22
CA LEU A 406 -15.64 -29.41 10.97
C LEU A 406 -16.94 -29.24 10.19
N GLU A 407 -17.12 -28.12 9.51
CA GLU A 407 -18.31 -27.81 8.72
C GLU A 407 -18.51 -28.81 7.57
N TYR A 408 -17.41 -29.14 6.87
CA TYR A 408 -17.47 -30.04 5.73
C TYR A 408 -17.49 -31.51 6.14
N HIS A 409 -16.77 -31.88 7.21
CA HIS A 409 -16.72 -33.26 7.74
C HIS A 409 -18.06 -33.72 8.33
N ARG A 410 -18.80 -32.80 8.97
CA ARG A 410 -20.11 -33.12 9.63
C ARG A 410 -21.26 -33.24 8.65
N LYS A 411 -21.10 -32.86 7.39
CA LYS A 411 -22.18 -32.95 6.41
C LYS A 411 -22.55 -34.41 6.18
N ARG A 412 -23.84 -34.69 6.37
CA ARG A 412 -24.45 -36.00 6.03
C ARG A 412 -24.89 -35.92 4.55
N ALA A 413 -24.73 -37.02 3.86
CA ALA A 413 -25.24 -37.20 2.51
C ALA A 413 -26.76 -37.13 2.49
#